data_1d8c750fdc417499525e60f30b2098fc
#
_entry.id   1d8c750fdc417499525e60f30b2098fc
#
_cell.length_a   1.000
_cell.length_b   1.000
_cell.length_c   1.000
_cell.angle_alpha   90.00
_cell.angle_beta   90.00
_cell.angle_gamma   90.00
#
_symmetry.space_group_name_H-M   'P 1'
#
loop_
_entity.id
_entity.type
_entity.pdbx_description
1 polymer ?
#
loop_
_entity_poly.entity_id
_entity_poly.type
_entity_poly.pdbx_seq_one_letter_code
_entity_poly.pdbx_strand_id
1 'polypeptide(L)'
;MKRNGNTFRIIGITAFFLGCFFLLILFGTGVYRNIVSLHSDTYELRSLSSYLLTVSKMGEADISHTEGEHGAMLMIEDRDSGYGNRIYLYDGYLVEDYGELGGRLFPDAAIRIGRSDLFEIKELDEDLLRIETDAGTVYIHLQEVRP
;
A
#
# COMPACT_ATOMS: atom_id res chain seq x y z
N MET A 1 58.79 7.81 38.59
CA MET A 1 58.11 7.17 37.39
C MET A 1 56.81 6.46 37.73
N LYS A 2 55.83 7.13 38.33
CA LYS A 2 54.47 6.56 38.62
C LYS A 2 53.32 7.17 37.79
N ARG A 3 53.65 8.06 36.83
CA ARG A 3 52.64 8.84 36.08
C ARG A 3 52.07 8.14 34.83
N ASN A 4 52.72 7.12 34.32
CA ASN A 4 52.27 6.45 33.08
C ASN A 4 51.13 5.43 33.29
N GLY A 5 51.01 4.81 34.47
CA GLY A 5 49.98 3.83 34.74
C GLY A 5 48.55 4.39 34.78
N ASN A 6 48.37 5.63 35.28
CA ASN A 6 47.10 6.29 35.34
C ASN A 6 46.63 6.76 33.93
N THR A 7 47.57 7.24 33.11
CA THR A 7 47.28 7.66 31.73
C THR A 7 46.80 6.47 30.88
N PHE A 8 47.44 5.31 31.01
CA PHE A 8 47.04 4.09 30.32
C PHE A 8 45.62 3.61 30.74
N ARG A 9 45.30 3.71 32.03
CA ARG A 9 43.95 3.36 32.53
C ARG A 9 42.89 4.30 31.98
N ILE A 10 43.12 5.61 31.95
CA ILE A 10 42.20 6.61 31.41
C ILE A 10 41.99 6.39 29.92
N ILE A 11 43.02 6.16 29.14
CA ILE A 11 42.94 5.87 27.70
C ILE A 11 42.12 4.58 27.46
N GLY A 12 42.36 3.52 28.24
CA GLY A 12 41.62 2.26 28.12
C GLY A 12 40.14 2.42 28.40
N ILE A 13 39.80 3.14 29.47
CA ILE A 13 38.36 3.41 29.82
C ILE A 13 37.69 4.25 28.73
N THR A 14 38.38 5.29 28.23
CA THR A 14 37.83 6.15 27.17
C THR A 14 37.62 5.39 25.87
N ALA A 15 38.60 4.56 25.48
CA ALA A 15 38.49 3.72 24.28
C ALA A 15 37.37 2.69 24.40
N PHE A 16 37.19 2.08 25.58
CA PHE A 16 36.10 1.14 25.84
C PHE A 16 34.73 1.85 25.75
N PHE A 17 34.63 3.03 26.37
CA PHE A 17 33.37 3.82 26.31
C PHE A 17 33.00 4.25 24.89
N LEU A 18 34.03 4.70 24.11
CA LEU A 18 33.82 5.04 22.69
C LEU A 18 33.39 3.82 21.87
N GLY A 19 34.00 2.65 22.13
CA GLY A 19 33.63 1.39 21.48
C GLY A 19 32.17 0.99 21.76
N CYS A 20 31.72 1.07 23.02
CA CYS A 20 30.33 0.83 23.41
C CYS A 20 29.37 1.81 22.73
N PHE A 21 29.74 3.09 22.67
CA PHE A 21 28.93 4.11 22.01
C PHE A 21 28.79 3.84 20.49
N PHE A 22 29.88 3.43 19.84
CA PHE A 22 29.88 3.05 18.43
C PHE A 22 28.96 1.83 18.16
N LEU A 23 29.02 0.83 19.04
CA LEU A 23 28.13 -0.34 18.93
C LEU A 23 26.65 0.06 19.09
N LEU A 24 26.32 0.94 20.02
CA LEU A 24 24.95 1.44 20.19
C LEU A 24 24.43 2.15 18.93
N ILE A 25 25.27 2.93 18.25
CA ILE A 25 24.90 3.59 16.99
C ILE A 25 24.65 2.55 15.90
N LEU A 26 25.54 1.56 15.76
CA LEU A 26 25.39 0.52 14.73
C LEU A 26 24.14 -0.34 14.95
N PHE A 27 23.90 -0.78 16.18
CA PHE A 27 22.69 -1.55 16.50
C PHE A 27 21.41 -0.70 16.41
N GLY A 28 21.46 0.55 16.89
CA GLY A 28 20.33 1.48 16.81
C GLY A 28 19.90 1.77 15.37
N THR A 29 20.86 1.93 14.45
CA THR A 29 20.56 2.16 13.02
C THR A 29 19.90 0.94 12.36
N GLY A 30 20.35 -0.28 12.72
CA GLY A 30 19.77 -1.52 12.21
C GLY A 30 18.33 -1.72 12.68
N VAL A 31 18.06 -1.51 13.96
CA VAL A 31 16.71 -1.61 14.55
C VAL A 31 15.77 -0.54 13.96
N TYR A 32 16.26 0.70 13.81
CA TYR A 32 15.46 1.79 13.25
C TYR A 32 15.03 1.51 11.80
N ARG A 33 15.94 1.03 10.97
CA ARG A 33 15.63 0.66 9.57
C ARG A 33 14.59 -0.45 9.49
N ASN A 34 14.67 -1.45 10.36
CA ASN A 34 13.73 -2.57 10.40
C ASN A 34 12.33 -2.12 10.89
N ILE A 35 12.26 -1.21 11.86
CA ILE A 35 11.00 -0.65 12.35
C ILE A 35 10.34 0.23 11.29
N VAL A 36 11.12 1.06 10.59
CA VAL A 36 10.58 1.96 9.55
C VAL A 36 10.04 1.17 8.37
N SER A 37 10.72 0.09 7.92
CA SER A 37 10.21 -0.74 6.82
C SER A 37 8.92 -1.48 7.21
N LEU A 38 8.87 -2.09 8.40
CA LEU A 38 7.65 -2.77 8.90
C LEU A 38 6.47 -1.80 9.07
N HIS A 39 6.72 -0.55 9.47
CA HIS A 39 5.66 0.46 9.53
C HIS A 39 5.16 0.88 8.15
N SER A 40 6.05 1.05 7.18
CA SER A 40 5.67 1.43 5.81
C SER A 40 4.73 0.38 5.20
N ASP A 41 5.10 -0.88 5.25
CA ASP A 41 4.30 -1.97 4.69
C ASP A 41 2.92 -2.09 5.38
N THR A 42 2.86 -1.90 6.69
CA THR A 42 1.59 -1.95 7.44
C THR A 42 0.69 -0.76 7.12
N TYR A 43 1.24 0.43 6.90
CA TYR A 43 0.47 1.61 6.52
C TYR A 43 -0.08 1.50 5.10
N GLU A 44 0.69 0.99 4.15
CA GLU A 44 0.25 0.79 2.77
C GLU A 44 -0.88 -0.24 2.69
N LEU A 45 -0.76 -1.38 3.38
CA LEU A 45 -1.82 -2.39 3.45
C LEU A 45 -3.11 -1.85 4.09
N ARG A 46 -2.99 -1.06 5.16
CA ARG A 46 -4.14 -0.40 5.79
C ARG A 46 -4.79 0.64 4.89
N SER A 47 -3.99 1.41 4.17
CA SER A 47 -4.47 2.41 3.22
C SER A 47 -5.28 1.74 2.11
N LEU A 48 -4.77 0.65 1.53
CA LEU A 48 -5.42 -0.12 0.50
C LEU A 48 -6.76 -0.70 0.96
N SER A 49 -6.78 -1.38 2.10
CA SER A 49 -8.02 -1.93 2.68
C SER A 49 -9.04 -0.85 3.00
N SER A 50 -8.59 0.27 3.57
CA SER A 50 -9.44 1.41 3.91
C SER A 50 -10.02 2.07 2.67
N TYR A 51 -9.23 2.20 1.60
CA TYR A 51 -9.67 2.74 0.32
C TYR A 51 -10.76 1.85 -0.30
N LEU A 52 -10.53 0.54 -0.42
CA LEU A 52 -11.49 -0.41 -0.96
C LEU A 52 -12.79 -0.45 -0.13
N LEU A 53 -12.70 -0.36 1.21
CA LEU A 53 -13.86 -0.24 2.08
C LEU A 53 -14.61 1.09 1.91
N THR A 54 -13.92 2.16 1.54
CA THR A 54 -14.56 3.44 1.24
C THR A 54 -15.31 3.36 -0.08
N VAL A 55 -14.69 2.77 -1.11
CA VAL A 55 -15.33 2.50 -2.40
C VAL A 55 -16.59 1.65 -2.22
N SER A 56 -16.53 0.59 -1.38
CA SER A 56 -17.68 -0.28 -1.12
C SER A 56 -18.88 0.43 -0.48
N LYS A 57 -18.66 1.59 0.13
CA LYS A 57 -19.70 2.40 0.80
C LYS A 57 -20.24 3.56 -0.06
N MET A 58 -19.68 3.76 -1.24
CA MET A 58 -20.19 4.75 -2.21
C MET A 58 -21.49 4.24 -2.85
N GLY A 59 -22.56 4.25 -2.07
CA GLY A 59 -23.86 3.67 -2.43
C GLY A 59 -24.64 4.36 -3.56
N GLU A 60 -24.05 5.30 -4.30
CA GLU A 60 -24.66 5.97 -5.46
C GLU A 60 -23.81 5.82 -6.74
N ALA A 61 -22.67 5.13 -6.68
CA ALA A 61 -21.81 4.90 -7.82
C ALA A 61 -22.14 3.55 -8.47
N ASP A 62 -22.22 3.52 -9.78
CA ASP A 62 -22.32 2.27 -10.53
C ASP A 62 -20.95 1.60 -10.56
N ILE A 63 -20.85 0.44 -9.90
CA ILE A 63 -19.61 -0.31 -9.77
C ILE A 63 -19.69 -1.51 -10.70
N SER A 64 -18.74 -1.61 -11.60
CA SER A 64 -18.58 -2.73 -12.52
C SER A 64 -17.14 -3.25 -12.54
N HIS A 65 -16.92 -4.40 -13.15
CA HIS A 65 -15.58 -4.94 -13.31
C HIS A 65 -15.40 -5.53 -14.70
N THR A 66 -14.14 -5.56 -15.14
CA THR A 66 -13.77 -6.16 -16.42
C THR A 66 -12.34 -6.71 -16.33
N GLU A 67 -11.95 -7.51 -17.31
CA GLU A 67 -10.54 -7.86 -17.52
C GLU A 67 -9.97 -7.04 -18.67
N GLY A 68 -8.85 -6.37 -18.41
CA GLY A 68 -8.13 -5.53 -19.36
C GLY A 68 -6.68 -5.96 -19.58
N GLU A 69 -5.89 -5.10 -20.19
CA GLU A 69 -4.47 -5.34 -20.50
C GLU A 69 -3.62 -5.60 -19.24
N HIS A 70 -4.02 -5.05 -18.10
CA HIS A 70 -3.34 -5.19 -16.81
C HIS A 70 -4.03 -6.17 -15.84
N GLY A 71 -4.87 -7.08 -16.35
CA GLY A 71 -5.66 -8.02 -15.55
C GLY A 71 -7.00 -7.46 -15.10
N ALA A 72 -7.45 -7.86 -13.90
CA ALA A 72 -8.72 -7.40 -13.35
C ALA A 72 -8.73 -5.88 -13.16
N MET A 73 -9.85 -5.24 -13.50
CA MET A 73 -10.06 -3.81 -13.35
C MET A 73 -11.44 -3.55 -12.74
N LEU A 74 -11.46 -2.77 -11.67
CA LEU A 74 -12.68 -2.27 -11.03
C LEU A 74 -12.98 -0.88 -11.61
N MET A 75 -14.21 -0.67 -12.02
CA MET A 75 -14.68 0.60 -12.58
C MET A 75 -15.77 1.16 -11.69
N ILE A 76 -15.68 2.45 -11.37
CA ILE A 76 -16.63 3.20 -10.56
C ILE A 76 -17.13 4.35 -11.41
N GLU A 77 -18.28 4.19 -12.01
CA GLU A 77 -18.86 5.16 -12.93
C GLU A 77 -19.46 6.37 -12.21
N ASP A 78 -19.23 7.57 -12.74
CA ASP A 78 -19.82 8.81 -12.25
C ASP A 78 -21.14 9.10 -12.98
N ARG A 79 -22.26 8.69 -12.38
CA ARG A 79 -23.64 9.04 -12.78
C ARG A 79 -23.96 8.84 -14.27
N ASP A 80 -23.81 7.64 -14.78
CA ASP A 80 -24.13 7.30 -16.19
C ASP A 80 -23.40 8.20 -17.21
N SER A 81 -22.22 8.73 -16.83
CA SER A 81 -21.47 9.65 -17.69
C SER A 81 -20.58 8.94 -18.72
N GLY A 82 -20.34 7.64 -18.53
CA GLY A 82 -19.31 6.88 -19.24
C GLY A 82 -17.89 7.22 -18.79
N TYR A 83 -17.75 8.08 -17.78
CA TYR A 83 -16.48 8.43 -17.13
C TYR A 83 -16.48 7.97 -15.68
N GLY A 84 -15.32 7.65 -15.16
CA GLY A 84 -15.20 7.21 -13.78
C GLY A 84 -13.80 6.85 -13.37
N ASN A 85 -13.67 6.38 -12.14
CA ASN A 85 -12.42 5.87 -11.59
C ASN A 85 -12.22 4.43 -12.02
N ARG A 86 -11.01 4.11 -12.48
CA ARG A 86 -10.59 2.77 -12.89
C ARG A 86 -9.44 2.34 -12.01
N ILE A 87 -9.62 1.23 -11.31
CA ILE A 87 -8.65 0.68 -10.36
C ILE A 87 -8.12 -0.62 -10.92
N TYR A 88 -6.81 -0.71 -11.07
CA TYR A 88 -6.12 -1.87 -11.65
C TYR A 88 -4.70 -2.00 -11.10
N LEU A 89 -4.09 -3.16 -11.35
CA LEU A 89 -2.71 -3.44 -10.92
C LEU A 89 -1.71 -2.96 -11.97
N TYR A 90 -0.73 -2.16 -11.55
CA TYR A 90 0.36 -1.71 -12.40
C TYR A 90 1.68 -1.59 -11.62
N ASP A 91 2.74 -2.24 -12.11
CA ASP A 91 4.10 -2.20 -11.55
C ASP A 91 4.16 -2.51 -10.04
N GLY A 92 3.39 -3.52 -9.57
CA GLY A 92 3.34 -3.93 -8.16
C GLY A 92 2.58 -2.94 -7.25
N TYR A 93 1.74 -2.09 -7.84
CA TYR A 93 0.86 -1.17 -7.12
C TYR A 93 -0.57 -1.25 -7.64
N LEU A 94 -1.51 -1.18 -6.73
CA LEU A 94 -2.87 -0.84 -7.09
C LEU A 94 -2.92 0.65 -7.39
N VAL A 95 -3.36 0.99 -8.59
CA VAL A 95 -3.42 2.36 -9.09
C VAL A 95 -4.84 2.75 -9.46
N GLU A 96 -5.12 4.03 -9.39
CA GLU A 96 -6.38 4.64 -9.78
C GLU A 96 -6.13 5.70 -10.83
N ASP A 97 -6.83 5.63 -11.94
CA ASP A 97 -6.94 6.72 -12.89
C ASP A 97 -8.41 7.11 -13.11
N TYR A 98 -8.63 8.35 -13.54
CA TYR A 98 -9.95 8.84 -13.93
C TYR A 98 -10.00 9.06 -15.44
N GLY A 99 -11.01 8.51 -16.08
CA GLY A 99 -11.18 8.65 -17.53
C GLY A 99 -12.43 7.97 -18.05
N GLU A 100 -12.54 7.91 -19.38
CA GLU A 100 -13.59 7.15 -20.06
C GLU A 100 -13.43 5.65 -19.72
N LEU A 101 -14.50 4.98 -19.27
CA LEU A 101 -14.44 3.61 -18.75
C LEU A 101 -13.92 2.59 -19.77
N GLY A 102 -14.32 2.75 -21.04
CA GLY A 102 -13.82 1.94 -22.16
C GLY A 102 -12.57 2.51 -22.86
N GLY A 103 -12.03 3.64 -22.36
CA GLY A 103 -10.93 4.35 -22.98
C GLY A 103 -9.55 3.80 -22.62
N ARG A 104 -8.52 4.41 -23.22
CA ARG A 104 -7.13 4.04 -22.97
C ARG A 104 -6.75 4.32 -21.51
N LEU A 105 -5.98 3.42 -20.91
CA LEU A 105 -5.39 3.59 -19.58
C LEU A 105 -4.13 4.46 -19.64
N PHE A 106 -3.89 5.22 -18.58
CA PHE A 106 -2.70 6.06 -18.42
C PHE A 106 -1.97 5.72 -17.10
N PRO A 107 -1.38 4.52 -16.99
CA PRO A 107 -0.83 4.03 -15.72
C PRO A 107 0.30 4.90 -15.17
N ASP A 108 1.10 5.56 -16.01
CA ASP A 108 2.17 6.46 -15.58
C ASP A 108 1.64 7.76 -14.92
N ALA A 109 0.40 8.14 -15.21
CA ALA A 109 -0.27 9.29 -14.63
C ALA A 109 -1.26 8.92 -13.51
N ALA A 110 -1.46 7.62 -13.28
CA ALA A 110 -2.39 7.12 -12.29
C ALA A 110 -1.89 7.36 -10.85
N ILE A 111 -2.81 7.52 -9.92
CA ILE A 111 -2.52 7.69 -8.50
C ILE A 111 -2.26 6.31 -7.88
N ARG A 112 -1.12 6.14 -7.22
CA ARG A 112 -0.83 4.91 -6.47
C ARG A 112 -1.63 4.89 -5.17
N ILE A 113 -2.46 3.86 -4.99
CA ILE A 113 -3.29 3.65 -3.79
C ILE A 113 -2.49 2.90 -2.73
N GLY A 114 -1.83 1.81 -3.12
CA GLY A 114 -1.01 0.99 -2.24
C GLY A 114 -0.31 -0.13 -3.00
N ARG A 115 0.70 -0.71 -2.37
CA ARG A 115 1.44 -1.84 -2.94
C ARG A 115 0.61 -3.11 -2.86
N SER A 116 0.54 -3.84 -3.96
CA SER A 116 -0.06 -5.17 -4.04
C SER A 116 0.50 -5.90 -5.26
N ASP A 117 0.82 -7.18 -5.09
CA ASP A 117 1.18 -8.07 -6.18
C ASP A 117 -0.04 -8.93 -6.61
N LEU A 118 -1.15 -8.82 -5.87
CA LEU A 118 -2.40 -9.51 -6.12
C LEU A 118 -3.56 -8.53 -6.24
N PHE A 119 -4.34 -8.65 -7.30
CA PHE A 119 -5.62 -7.98 -7.46
C PHE A 119 -6.55 -8.87 -8.28
N GLU A 120 -7.44 -9.58 -7.59
CA GLU A 120 -8.42 -10.45 -8.19
C GLU A 120 -9.83 -9.98 -7.84
N ILE A 121 -10.71 -10.00 -8.83
CA ILE A 121 -12.12 -9.67 -8.67
C ILE A 121 -12.92 -10.91 -9.07
N LYS A 122 -13.77 -11.38 -8.17
CA LYS A 122 -14.66 -12.53 -8.42
C LYS A 122 -16.09 -12.15 -8.08
N GLU A 123 -16.98 -12.35 -9.02
CA GLU A 123 -18.40 -12.27 -8.80
C GLU A 123 -18.85 -13.52 -8.02
N LEU A 124 -19.43 -13.33 -6.85
CA LEU A 124 -19.95 -14.41 -6.01
C LEU A 124 -21.45 -14.58 -6.19
N ASP A 125 -22.16 -13.49 -6.44
CA ASP A 125 -23.59 -13.44 -6.69
C ASP A 125 -23.90 -12.25 -7.63
N GLU A 126 -25.14 -12.12 -8.13
CA GLU A 126 -25.54 -11.05 -9.06
C GLU A 126 -25.24 -9.63 -8.52
N ASP A 127 -25.20 -9.49 -7.19
CA ASP A 127 -24.98 -8.22 -6.50
C ASP A 127 -23.75 -8.19 -5.59
N LEU A 128 -22.87 -9.22 -5.63
CA LEU A 128 -21.76 -9.34 -4.68
C LEU A 128 -20.43 -9.62 -5.38
N LEU A 129 -19.52 -8.66 -5.31
CA LEU A 129 -18.13 -8.81 -5.74
C LEU A 129 -17.21 -9.12 -4.55
N ARG A 130 -16.29 -10.06 -4.76
CA ARG A 130 -15.17 -10.34 -3.88
C ARG A 130 -13.91 -9.80 -4.52
N ILE A 131 -13.24 -8.89 -3.84
CA ILE A 131 -11.94 -8.33 -4.25
C ILE A 131 -10.88 -8.87 -3.31
N GLU A 132 -9.84 -9.47 -3.85
CA GLU A 132 -8.73 -10.06 -3.13
C GLU A 132 -7.42 -9.34 -3.49
N THR A 133 -6.70 -8.89 -2.46
CA THR A 133 -5.41 -8.20 -2.56
C THR A 133 -4.47 -8.75 -1.49
N ASP A 134 -3.19 -8.40 -1.52
CA ASP A 134 -2.24 -8.73 -0.45
C ASP A 134 -2.64 -8.14 0.90
N ALA A 135 -3.45 -7.07 0.91
CA ALA A 135 -3.98 -6.46 2.12
C ALA A 135 -5.16 -7.23 2.74
N GLY A 136 -5.73 -8.19 2.01
CA GLY A 136 -6.86 -8.98 2.43
C GLY A 136 -8.00 -9.00 1.42
N THR A 137 -9.15 -9.48 1.86
CA THR A 137 -10.36 -9.64 1.03
C THR A 137 -11.41 -8.61 1.43
N VAL A 138 -11.98 -7.95 0.44
CA VAL A 138 -13.11 -7.00 0.61
C VAL A 138 -14.30 -7.49 -0.21
N TYR A 139 -15.49 -7.32 0.34
CA TYR A 139 -16.76 -7.62 -0.33
C TYR A 139 -17.49 -6.33 -0.64
N ILE A 140 -17.90 -6.17 -1.89
CA ILE A 140 -18.64 -5.00 -2.37
C ILE A 140 -20.01 -5.47 -2.85
N HIS A 141 -21.08 -4.88 -2.29
CA HIS A 141 -22.42 -5.05 -2.80
C HIS A 141 -22.65 -4.07 -3.93
N LEU A 142 -22.98 -4.61 -5.11
CA LEU A 142 -23.45 -3.84 -6.24
C LEU A 142 -24.90 -3.43 -5.93
N GLN A 143 -25.17 -2.13 -5.92
CA GLN A 143 -26.56 -1.69 -5.79
C GLN A 143 -27.21 -1.76 -7.18
N GLU A 144 -28.30 -2.50 -7.31
CA GLU A 144 -29.18 -2.35 -8.47
C GLU A 144 -29.62 -0.88 -8.55
N VAL A 145 -29.27 -0.20 -9.61
CA VAL A 145 -29.89 1.06 -9.97
C VAL A 145 -31.39 0.76 -10.20
N ARG A 146 -32.20 1.02 -9.19
CA ARG A 146 -33.66 0.95 -9.38
C ARG A 146 -34.07 2.02 -10.39
N PRO A 147 -34.75 1.63 -11.47
CA PRO A 147 -35.29 2.54 -12.46
C PRO A 147 -36.28 3.54 -11.85
#